data_5cb0b8173b750238fe1b8f588366957a
#
_entry.id   5cb0b8173b750238fe1b8f588366957a
#
_cell.length_a   1.000
_cell.length_b   1.000
_cell.length_c   1.000
_cell.angle_alpha   90.00
_cell.angle_beta   90.00
_cell.angle_gamma   90.00
#
_symmetry.space_group_name_H-M   'P 1'
#
loop_
_entity.id
_entity.type
_entity.pdbx_description
1 polymer ?
#
loop_
_entity_poly.entity_id
_entity_poly.type
_entity_poly.pdbx_seq_one_letter_code
_entity_poly.pdbx_strand_id
1 'polypeptide(L)'
;MDADLQDSPDEIPELYRMVAEQGYDLVSGWKKKRYDPLGKTLPSKFFNATARLASGIRLHDFNCGLKAYRRKVVKSIEVYGEMHRFIPVLAKQAGFRRIGEKVVRHRVRKYGVSKFGWERMIKGYLDLITVMFMTRFGKSPMYFFGGLGTLMFLLGGATAVYLIAEKLYKQAHGLLVRGVTDQPLFYIAL
;
A
#
# COMPACT_ATOMS: atom_id res chain seq x y z
N MET A 1 8.61 17.94 8.67
CA MET A 1 10.06 17.71 8.98
C MET A 1 10.14 17.01 10.31
N ASP A 2 10.93 15.97 10.40
CA ASP A 2 11.12 15.23 11.65
C ASP A 2 12.06 15.99 12.59
N ALA A 3 11.89 15.83 13.91
CA ALA A 3 12.66 16.55 14.92
C ALA A 3 14.01 15.91 15.27
N ASP A 4 14.45 14.89 14.51
CA ASP A 4 15.67 14.13 14.77
C ASP A 4 16.96 14.76 14.18
N LEU A 5 16.85 15.97 13.63
CA LEU A 5 17.92 16.78 13.02
C LEU A 5 18.61 16.10 11.82
N GLN A 6 18.02 15.06 11.24
CA GLN A 6 18.57 14.40 10.06
C GLN A 6 18.26 15.14 8.76
N ASP A 7 17.13 15.84 8.71
CA ASP A 7 16.75 16.66 7.57
C ASP A 7 17.28 18.10 7.74
N SER A 8 17.84 18.69 6.68
CA SER A 8 18.38 20.04 6.73
C SER A 8 17.28 21.09 6.56
N PRO A 9 17.14 22.06 7.49
CA PRO A 9 16.21 23.17 7.32
C PRO A 9 16.52 24.05 6.10
N ASP A 10 17.76 24.05 5.62
CA ASP A 10 18.19 24.81 4.45
C ASP A 10 17.46 24.42 3.16
N GLU A 11 16.84 23.24 3.14
CA GLU A 11 16.06 22.77 2.00
C GLU A 11 14.63 23.35 1.95
N ILE A 12 14.14 23.92 3.06
CA ILE A 12 12.77 24.46 3.18
C ILE A 12 12.50 25.59 2.19
N PRO A 13 13.37 26.60 2.01
CA PRO A 13 13.08 27.71 1.11
C PRO A 13 12.84 27.26 -0.34
N GLU A 14 13.59 26.27 -0.81
CA GLU A 14 13.43 25.78 -2.18
C GLU A 14 12.18 24.91 -2.34
N LEU A 15 11.87 24.05 -1.37
CA LEU A 15 10.60 23.30 -1.35
C LEU A 15 9.41 24.26 -1.35
N TYR A 16 9.49 25.36 -0.58
CA TYR A 16 8.47 26.39 -0.56
C TYR A 16 8.33 27.05 -1.93
N ARG A 17 9.44 27.44 -2.58
CA ARG A 17 9.44 28.04 -3.92
C ARG A 17 8.78 27.12 -4.95
N MET A 18 9.06 25.82 -4.91
CA MET A 18 8.44 24.84 -5.81
C MET A 18 6.91 24.82 -5.66
N VAL A 19 6.42 24.88 -4.42
CA VAL A 19 4.97 24.89 -4.16
C VAL A 19 4.34 26.23 -4.48
N ALA A 20 4.97 27.35 -4.08
CA ALA A 20 4.40 28.70 -4.18
C ALA A 20 4.50 29.26 -5.62
N GLU A 21 5.66 29.12 -6.28
CA GLU A 21 5.95 29.75 -7.56
C GLU A 21 5.81 28.78 -8.75
N GLN A 22 6.31 27.54 -8.62
CA GLN A 22 6.28 26.57 -9.71
C GLN A 22 4.95 25.81 -9.79
N GLY A 23 4.04 26.02 -8.84
CA GLY A 23 2.67 25.53 -8.88
C GLY A 23 2.51 24.05 -8.54
N TYR A 24 3.47 23.43 -7.86
CA TYR A 24 3.28 22.06 -7.33
C TYR A 24 2.23 22.07 -6.22
N ASP A 25 1.42 21.02 -6.18
CA ASP A 25 0.47 20.80 -5.10
C ASP A 25 1.15 20.23 -3.86
N LEU A 26 2.13 19.35 -4.10
CA LEU A 26 2.94 18.69 -3.09
C LEU A 26 4.34 18.45 -3.63
N VAL A 27 5.35 18.69 -2.82
CA VAL A 27 6.75 18.34 -3.09
C VAL A 27 7.29 17.49 -1.95
N SER A 28 7.82 16.32 -2.26
CA SER A 28 8.45 15.40 -1.31
C SER A 28 9.97 15.50 -1.41
N GLY A 29 10.66 15.44 -0.28
CA GLY A 29 12.10 15.26 -0.30
C GLY A 29 12.49 13.86 -0.76
N TRP A 30 13.64 13.74 -1.44
CA TRP A 30 14.27 12.48 -1.80
C TRP A 30 15.65 12.38 -1.19
N LYS A 31 15.83 11.46 -0.24
CA LYS A 31 17.11 11.16 0.40
C LYS A 31 17.95 10.26 -0.53
N LYS A 32 18.56 10.86 -1.57
CA LYS A 32 19.35 10.12 -2.58
C LYS A 32 20.56 9.43 -1.95
N LYS A 33 21.29 10.10 -1.05
CA LYS A 33 22.35 9.49 -0.25
C LYS A 33 21.82 9.21 1.15
N ARG A 34 21.70 7.93 1.49
CA ARG A 34 21.29 7.48 2.82
C ARG A 34 22.49 6.92 3.56
N TYR A 35 22.66 7.33 4.80
CA TYR A 35 23.68 6.82 5.70
C TYR A 35 23.16 5.71 6.62
N ASP A 36 21.99 5.17 6.29
CA ASP A 36 21.36 4.07 7.04
C ASP A 36 21.99 2.72 6.70
N PRO A 37 22.04 1.75 7.65
CA PRO A 37 22.52 0.39 7.40
C PRO A 37 21.76 -0.31 6.27
N LEU A 38 22.45 -1.21 5.56
CA LEU A 38 21.88 -1.96 4.41
C LEU A 38 20.58 -2.72 4.75
N GLY A 39 20.49 -3.26 5.98
CA GLY A 39 19.27 -3.93 6.46
C GLY A 39 18.04 -3.04 6.56
N LYS A 40 18.18 -1.71 6.53
CA LYS A 40 17.06 -0.75 6.50
C LYS A 40 16.80 -0.20 5.10
N THR A 41 17.85 -0.06 4.30
CA THR A 41 17.74 0.53 2.95
C THR A 41 17.08 -0.41 1.96
N LEU A 42 17.34 -1.72 2.03
CA LEU A 42 16.77 -2.70 1.10
C LEU A 42 15.24 -2.83 1.25
N PRO A 43 14.69 -3.07 2.46
CA PRO A 43 13.25 -3.09 2.67
C PRO A 43 12.56 -1.77 2.29
N SER A 44 13.20 -0.63 2.57
CA SER A 44 12.67 0.68 2.19
C SER A 44 12.62 0.89 0.68
N LYS A 45 13.62 0.41 -0.08
CA LYS A 45 13.61 0.46 -1.56
C LYS A 45 12.49 -0.39 -2.13
N PHE A 46 12.31 -1.60 -1.61
CA PHE A 46 11.23 -2.49 -2.03
C PHE A 46 9.86 -1.88 -1.74
N PHE A 47 9.66 -1.35 -0.53
CA PHE A 47 8.44 -0.62 -0.17
C PHE A 47 8.16 0.54 -1.11
N ASN A 48 9.16 1.39 -1.39
CA ASN A 48 8.99 2.53 -2.29
C ASN A 48 8.69 2.08 -3.74
N ALA A 49 9.27 0.99 -4.21
CA ALA A 49 8.98 0.43 -5.53
C ALA A 49 7.53 -0.06 -5.62
N THR A 50 7.07 -0.79 -4.61
CA THR A 50 5.69 -1.29 -4.51
C THR A 50 4.69 -0.13 -4.39
N ALA A 51 4.97 0.87 -3.54
CA ALA A 51 4.13 2.05 -3.38
C ALA A 51 4.04 2.86 -4.69
N ARG A 52 5.13 2.97 -5.44
CA ARG A 52 5.18 3.63 -6.75
C ARG A 52 4.31 2.92 -7.78
N LEU A 53 4.48 1.59 -7.89
CA LEU A 53 3.71 0.77 -8.82
C LEU A 53 2.21 0.85 -8.52
N ALA A 54 1.87 0.74 -7.25
CA ALA A 54 0.51 0.72 -6.76
C ALA A 54 -0.22 2.06 -6.88
N SER A 55 0.47 3.16 -6.54
CA SER A 55 -0.11 4.50 -6.58
C SER A 55 0.00 5.18 -7.96
N GLY A 56 0.90 4.70 -8.82
CA GLY A 56 1.23 5.35 -10.08
C GLY A 56 1.82 6.76 -9.89
N ILE A 57 2.47 7.02 -8.74
CA ILE A 57 3.15 8.28 -8.43
C ILE A 57 4.65 8.06 -8.57
N ARG A 58 5.31 8.92 -9.36
CA ARG A 58 6.75 8.81 -9.64
C ARG A 58 7.58 9.47 -8.54
N LEU A 59 7.54 8.93 -7.31
CA LEU A 59 8.40 9.33 -6.20
C LEU A 59 9.41 8.24 -5.89
N HIS A 60 10.65 8.61 -5.59
CA HIS A 60 11.70 7.68 -5.17
C HIS A 60 11.64 7.41 -3.65
N ASP A 61 11.10 8.35 -2.89
CA ASP A 61 11.04 8.25 -1.43
C ASP A 61 9.70 8.71 -0.86
N PHE A 62 8.82 7.77 -0.54
CA PHE A 62 7.55 8.04 0.14
C PHE A 62 7.75 8.29 1.64
N ASN A 63 8.85 7.79 2.21
CA ASN A 63 9.13 7.82 3.65
C ASN A 63 9.85 9.10 4.12
N CYS A 64 10.20 10.02 3.20
CA CYS A 64 10.85 11.26 3.60
C CYS A 64 9.89 12.12 4.43
N GLY A 65 10.31 12.52 5.64
CA GLY A 65 9.52 13.40 6.52
C GLY A 65 9.48 14.85 6.03
N LEU A 66 10.45 15.26 5.21
CA LEU A 66 10.51 16.61 4.69
C LEU A 66 9.62 16.73 3.44
N LYS A 67 8.47 17.35 3.58
CA LYS A 67 7.49 17.58 2.51
C LYS A 67 6.90 18.98 2.63
N ALA A 68 6.61 19.60 1.49
CA ALA A 68 5.89 20.87 1.40
C ALA A 68 4.57 20.66 0.64
N TYR A 69 3.51 21.33 1.09
CA TYR A 69 2.17 21.20 0.52
C TYR A 69 1.50 22.56 0.36
N ARG A 70 0.63 22.68 -0.63
CA ARG A 70 -0.35 23.77 -0.65
C ARG A 70 -1.35 23.60 0.49
N ARG A 71 -1.79 24.71 1.08
CA ARG A 71 -2.82 24.72 2.13
C ARG A 71 -4.09 23.94 1.73
N LYS A 72 -4.49 24.01 0.47
CA LYS A 72 -5.65 23.29 -0.06
C LYS A 72 -5.48 21.77 0.09
N VAL A 73 -4.29 21.23 -0.18
CA VAL A 73 -4.00 19.79 -0.02
C VAL A 73 -4.21 19.35 1.43
N VAL A 74 -3.60 20.09 2.37
CA VAL A 74 -3.68 19.77 3.81
C VAL A 74 -5.12 19.80 4.33
N LYS A 75 -5.96 20.71 3.79
CA LYS A 75 -7.36 20.85 4.19
C LYS A 75 -8.30 19.82 3.53
N SER A 76 -7.85 19.15 2.47
CA SER A 76 -8.67 18.21 1.69
C SER A 76 -8.37 16.74 1.99
N ILE A 77 -7.34 16.44 2.77
CA ILE A 77 -6.96 15.08 3.12
C ILE A 77 -7.03 14.87 4.62
N GLU A 78 -7.49 13.70 5.01
CA GLU A 78 -7.45 13.25 6.40
C GLU A 78 -6.37 12.19 6.56
N VAL A 79 -5.51 12.36 7.57
CA VAL A 79 -4.37 11.49 7.81
C VAL A 79 -4.53 10.84 9.17
N TYR A 80 -4.66 9.52 9.20
CA TYR A 80 -4.81 8.74 10.42
C TYR A 80 -3.57 7.86 10.66
N GLY A 81 -3.17 7.71 11.91
CA GLY A 81 -2.10 6.80 12.31
C GLY A 81 -0.80 6.97 11.51
N GLU A 82 -0.27 5.87 10.97
CA GLU A 82 0.97 5.84 10.19
C GLU A 82 0.80 6.27 8.71
N MET A 83 -0.37 6.77 8.32
CA MET A 83 -0.66 7.17 6.92
C MET A 83 0.14 8.39 6.43
N HIS A 84 0.92 9.04 7.28
CA HIS A 84 1.80 10.16 6.90
C HIS A 84 2.74 9.83 5.72
N ARG A 85 3.07 8.55 5.51
CA ARG A 85 3.88 8.09 4.37
C ARG A 85 3.11 8.14 3.05
N PHE A 86 1.81 8.01 3.13
CA PHE A 86 0.90 7.94 1.98
C PHE A 86 0.23 9.26 1.63
N ILE A 87 0.61 10.36 2.30
CA ILE A 87 0.11 11.70 1.97
C ILE A 87 0.13 12.00 0.46
N PRO A 88 1.19 11.65 -0.31
CA PRO A 88 1.18 11.85 -1.76
C PRO A 88 0.06 11.06 -2.47
N VAL A 89 -0.26 9.85 -1.97
CA VAL A 89 -1.33 9.00 -2.52
C VAL A 89 -2.69 9.62 -2.21
N LEU A 90 -2.91 10.03 -0.97
CA LEU A 90 -4.14 10.69 -0.53
C LEU A 90 -4.36 12.02 -1.28
N ALA A 91 -3.31 12.80 -1.48
CA ALA A 91 -3.36 14.04 -2.26
C ALA A 91 -3.78 13.76 -3.72
N LYS A 92 -3.20 12.73 -4.35
CA LYS A 92 -3.58 12.32 -5.70
C LYS A 92 -5.06 11.91 -5.78
N GLN A 93 -5.58 11.20 -4.78
CA GLN A 93 -6.99 10.82 -4.68
C GLN A 93 -7.91 12.03 -4.54
N ALA A 94 -7.49 13.03 -3.77
CA ALA A 94 -8.21 14.29 -3.60
C ALA A 94 -8.15 15.19 -4.86
N GLY A 95 -7.51 14.71 -5.95
CA GLY A 95 -7.44 15.41 -7.23
C GLY A 95 -6.19 16.24 -7.45
N PHE A 96 -5.27 16.28 -6.51
CA PHE A 96 -4.00 17.02 -6.64
C PHE A 96 -2.97 16.18 -7.41
N ARG A 97 -2.69 16.57 -8.65
CA ARG A 97 -1.88 15.78 -9.59
C ARG A 97 -0.45 16.29 -9.74
N ARG A 98 -0.18 17.54 -9.37
CA ARG A 98 1.16 18.15 -9.51
C ARG A 98 2.03 17.81 -8.30
N ILE A 99 2.44 16.53 -8.22
CA ILE A 99 3.29 16.02 -7.17
C ILE A 99 4.72 15.97 -7.68
N GLY A 100 5.63 16.70 -7.01
CA GLY A 100 7.04 16.77 -7.34
C GLY A 100 7.94 16.14 -6.28
N GLU A 101 9.20 15.99 -6.65
CA GLU A 101 10.24 15.48 -5.77
C GLU A 101 11.50 16.34 -5.88
N LYS A 102 12.18 16.56 -4.76
CA LYS A 102 13.45 17.26 -4.70
C LYS A 102 14.48 16.43 -3.95
N VAL A 103 15.70 16.33 -4.48
CA VAL A 103 16.82 15.74 -3.75
C VAL A 103 17.17 16.65 -2.55
N VAL A 104 17.14 16.07 -1.36
CA VAL A 104 17.42 16.78 -0.10
C VAL A 104 18.63 16.17 0.59
N ARG A 105 19.37 17.01 1.31
CA ARG A 105 20.51 16.58 2.11
C ARG A 105 20.01 15.83 3.35
N HIS A 106 20.55 14.65 3.55
CA HIS A 106 20.30 13.83 4.74
C HIS A 106 21.58 13.74 5.57
N ARG A 107 21.46 14.04 6.85
CA ARG A 107 22.57 13.99 7.82
C ARG A 107 22.54 12.71 8.62
N VAL A 108 23.69 12.26 9.07
CA VAL A 108 23.80 11.15 10.04
C VAL A 108 23.11 11.55 11.34
N ARG A 109 22.36 10.64 11.93
CA ARG A 109 21.72 10.87 13.23
C ARG A 109 22.77 11.16 14.29
N LYS A 110 22.63 12.30 14.98
CA LYS A 110 23.56 12.71 16.05
C LYS A 110 23.14 12.19 17.42
N TYR A 111 21.82 12.04 17.67
CA TYR A 111 21.27 11.69 18.97
C TYR A 111 20.23 10.57 18.85
N GLY A 112 20.17 9.72 19.87
CA GLY A 112 19.18 8.65 19.99
C GLY A 112 19.45 7.40 19.15
N VAL A 113 18.80 6.31 19.51
CA VAL A 113 18.87 5.02 18.82
C VAL A 113 17.61 4.82 17.99
N SER A 114 17.77 4.28 16.79
CA SER A 114 16.63 3.99 15.92
C SER A 114 15.81 2.81 16.47
N LYS A 115 14.57 3.06 16.84
CA LYS A 115 13.57 2.03 17.24
C LYS A 115 12.94 1.31 16.04
N PHE A 116 13.69 1.08 14.97
CA PHE A 116 13.19 0.48 13.74
C PHE A 116 13.20 -1.04 13.87
N GLY A 117 12.05 -1.65 14.10
CA GLY A 117 11.88 -3.10 14.18
C GLY A 117 11.11 -3.68 12.98
N TRP A 118 11.12 -5.00 12.81
CA TRP A 118 10.38 -5.76 11.81
C TRP A 118 8.87 -5.47 11.85
N GLU A 119 8.34 -5.26 13.04
CA GLU A 119 6.95 -4.94 13.29
C GLU A 119 6.49 -3.68 12.53
N ARG A 120 7.33 -2.65 12.50
CA ARG A 120 7.04 -1.40 11.77
C ARG A 120 7.05 -1.60 10.25
N MET A 121 7.82 -2.55 9.76
CA MET A 121 7.85 -2.89 8.35
C MET A 121 6.55 -3.60 7.95
N ILE A 122 6.11 -4.60 8.71
CA ILE A 122 4.85 -5.31 8.49
C ILE A 122 3.67 -4.32 8.54
N LYS A 123 3.61 -3.47 9.57
CA LYS A 123 2.60 -2.40 9.67
C LYS A 123 2.61 -1.49 8.44
N GLY A 124 3.79 -1.09 7.95
CA GLY A 124 3.90 -0.27 6.75
C GLY A 124 3.34 -0.93 5.48
N TYR A 125 3.50 -2.25 5.33
CA TYR A 125 2.89 -2.99 4.21
C TYR A 125 1.38 -3.14 4.37
N LEU A 126 0.89 -3.42 5.57
CA LEU A 126 -0.55 -3.47 5.85
C LEU A 126 -1.21 -2.12 5.59
N ASP A 127 -0.56 -1.03 6.01
CA ASP A 127 -1.02 0.33 5.71
C ASP A 127 -1.05 0.61 4.20
N LEU A 128 -0.03 0.15 3.46
CA LEU A 128 0.00 0.27 2.00
C LEU A 128 -1.20 -0.44 1.37
N ILE A 129 -1.46 -1.69 1.76
CA ILE A 129 -2.60 -2.47 1.27
C ILE A 129 -3.91 -1.75 1.61
N THR A 130 -4.04 -1.26 2.85
CA THR A 130 -5.23 -0.52 3.31
C THR A 130 -5.46 0.75 2.49
N VAL A 131 -4.42 1.56 2.30
CA VAL A 131 -4.52 2.79 1.50
C VAL A 131 -4.86 2.47 0.05
N MET A 132 -4.26 1.43 -0.54
CA MET A 132 -4.58 0.98 -1.89
C MET A 132 -6.03 0.50 -2.02
N PHE A 133 -6.49 -0.31 -1.07
CA PHE A 133 -7.87 -0.78 -1.02
C PHE A 133 -8.84 0.41 -0.93
N MET A 134 -8.61 1.31 0.01
CA MET A 134 -9.42 2.51 0.18
C MET A 134 -9.38 3.43 -1.03
N THR A 135 -8.21 3.53 -1.70
CA THR A 135 -8.06 4.31 -2.93
C THR A 135 -8.92 3.78 -4.06
N ARG A 136 -8.96 2.46 -4.23
CA ARG A 136 -9.63 1.83 -5.37
C ARG A 136 -11.08 1.48 -5.08
N PHE A 137 -11.38 1.05 -3.87
CA PHE A 137 -12.68 0.52 -3.48
C PHE A 137 -13.39 1.30 -2.36
N GLY A 138 -12.78 2.34 -1.81
CA GLY A 138 -13.33 3.09 -0.68
C GLY A 138 -14.72 3.69 -0.94
N LYS A 139 -15.01 4.04 -2.21
CA LYS A 139 -16.35 4.52 -2.61
C LYS A 139 -17.34 3.40 -2.94
N SER A 140 -16.87 2.18 -3.18
CA SER A 140 -17.69 1.05 -3.64
C SER A 140 -17.06 -0.29 -3.21
N PRO A 141 -16.95 -0.58 -1.91
CA PRO A 141 -16.34 -1.82 -1.41
C PRO A 141 -17.11 -3.07 -1.87
N MET A 142 -18.38 -2.90 -2.19
CA MET A 142 -19.25 -3.97 -2.69
C MET A 142 -18.75 -4.59 -3.99
N TYR A 143 -18.07 -3.84 -4.86
CA TYR A 143 -17.49 -4.44 -6.09
C TYR A 143 -16.38 -5.43 -5.79
N PHE A 144 -15.58 -5.16 -4.79
CA PHE A 144 -14.51 -6.08 -4.37
C PHE A 144 -15.09 -7.33 -3.69
N PHE A 145 -15.88 -7.13 -2.64
CA PHE A 145 -16.42 -8.26 -1.86
C PHE A 145 -17.46 -9.05 -2.66
N GLY A 146 -18.30 -8.38 -3.44
CA GLY A 146 -19.28 -9.02 -4.30
C GLY A 146 -18.61 -9.85 -5.41
N GLY A 147 -17.58 -9.29 -6.05
CA GLY A 147 -16.81 -10.03 -7.07
C GLY A 147 -16.11 -11.26 -6.48
N LEU A 148 -15.45 -11.10 -5.33
CA LEU A 148 -14.79 -12.20 -4.64
C LEU A 148 -15.80 -13.26 -4.18
N GLY A 149 -16.92 -12.85 -3.56
CA GLY A 149 -17.97 -13.75 -3.12
C GLY A 149 -18.62 -14.51 -4.27
N THR A 150 -18.88 -13.84 -5.40
CA THR A 150 -19.41 -14.51 -6.62
C THR A 150 -18.41 -15.52 -7.15
N LEU A 151 -17.11 -15.19 -7.20
CA LEU A 151 -16.08 -16.14 -7.63
C LEU A 151 -16.04 -17.37 -6.72
N MET A 152 -16.04 -17.16 -5.41
CA MET A 152 -16.05 -18.28 -4.43
C MET A 152 -17.31 -19.14 -4.56
N PHE A 153 -18.46 -18.50 -4.75
CA PHE A 153 -19.72 -19.21 -4.97
C PHE A 153 -19.70 -20.08 -6.23
N LEU A 154 -19.17 -19.54 -7.33
CA LEU A 154 -19.06 -20.30 -8.60
C LEU A 154 -18.08 -21.47 -8.48
N LEU A 155 -16.94 -21.27 -7.82
CA LEU A 155 -15.96 -22.34 -7.59
C LEU A 155 -16.53 -23.43 -6.69
N GLY A 156 -17.18 -23.08 -5.58
CA GLY A 156 -17.84 -24.02 -4.68
C GLY A 156 -18.99 -24.76 -5.37
N GLY A 157 -19.82 -24.04 -6.13
CA GLY A 157 -20.91 -24.64 -6.92
C GLY A 157 -20.41 -25.61 -7.98
N ALA A 158 -19.37 -25.22 -8.74
CA ALA A 158 -18.76 -26.11 -9.73
C ALA A 158 -18.18 -27.40 -9.10
N THR A 159 -17.52 -27.26 -7.94
CA THR A 159 -16.99 -28.40 -7.21
C THR A 159 -18.13 -29.33 -6.70
N ALA A 160 -19.21 -28.75 -6.18
CA ALA A 160 -20.37 -29.51 -5.74
C ALA A 160 -21.02 -30.27 -6.90
N VAL A 161 -21.24 -29.63 -8.04
CA VAL A 161 -21.79 -30.28 -9.26
C VAL A 161 -20.88 -31.40 -9.71
N TYR A 162 -19.56 -31.18 -9.72
CA TYR A 162 -18.58 -32.22 -10.07
C TYR A 162 -18.70 -33.44 -9.16
N LEU A 163 -18.75 -33.24 -7.84
CA LEU A 163 -18.87 -34.35 -6.86
C LEU A 163 -20.20 -35.12 -7.02
N ILE A 164 -21.30 -34.43 -7.29
CA ILE A 164 -22.58 -35.04 -7.54
C ILE A 164 -22.55 -35.88 -8.84
N ALA A 165 -22.01 -35.30 -9.91
CA ALA A 165 -21.90 -36.01 -11.19
C ALA A 165 -20.99 -37.22 -11.10
N GLU A 166 -19.86 -37.15 -10.39
CA GLU A 166 -18.95 -38.28 -10.14
C GLU A 166 -19.64 -39.37 -9.35
N LYS A 167 -20.43 -39.04 -8.33
CA LYS A 167 -21.19 -40.01 -7.53
C LYS A 167 -22.21 -40.73 -8.39
N LEU A 168 -22.99 -39.99 -9.18
CA LEU A 168 -24.01 -40.57 -10.05
C LEU A 168 -23.40 -41.50 -11.13
N TYR A 169 -22.29 -41.09 -11.71
CA TYR A 169 -21.54 -41.88 -12.69
C TYR A 169 -21.06 -43.20 -12.09
N LYS A 170 -20.42 -43.18 -10.90
CA LYS A 170 -19.93 -44.38 -10.21
C LYS A 170 -21.08 -45.31 -9.81
N GLN A 171 -22.21 -44.74 -9.35
CA GLN A 171 -23.39 -45.53 -8.98
C GLN A 171 -23.98 -46.21 -10.20
N ALA A 172 -24.07 -45.56 -11.35
CA ALA A 172 -24.57 -46.15 -12.59
C ALA A 172 -23.71 -47.32 -13.13
N HIS A 173 -22.42 -47.30 -12.84
CA HIS A 173 -21.46 -48.32 -13.28
C HIS A 173 -21.17 -49.39 -12.20
N GLY A 174 -21.92 -49.42 -11.09
CA GLY A 174 -21.75 -50.41 -10.02
C GLY A 174 -20.43 -50.32 -9.25
N LEU A 175 -19.76 -49.17 -9.30
CA LEU A 175 -18.51 -48.93 -8.60
C LEU A 175 -18.77 -48.54 -7.14
N LEU A 176 -17.83 -48.87 -6.25
CA LEU A 176 -17.88 -48.42 -4.84
C LEU A 176 -18.00 -46.92 -4.73
N VAL A 177 -19.11 -46.43 -4.19
CA VAL A 177 -19.43 -45.01 -4.03
C VAL A 177 -19.12 -44.60 -2.61
N ARG A 178 -18.17 -43.63 -2.45
CA ARG A 178 -17.99 -42.92 -1.17
C ARG A 178 -19.07 -41.88 -1.02
N GLY A 179 -19.48 -41.57 0.21
CA GLY A 179 -20.36 -40.43 0.50
C GLY A 179 -19.75 -39.12 -0.03
N VAL A 180 -20.59 -38.20 -0.50
CA VAL A 180 -20.09 -36.88 -0.97
C VAL A 180 -19.37 -36.14 0.16
N THR A 181 -19.89 -36.30 1.38
CA THR A 181 -19.29 -35.75 2.61
C THR A 181 -17.98 -36.38 3.03
N ASP A 182 -17.68 -37.61 2.54
CA ASP A 182 -16.47 -38.36 2.88
C ASP A 182 -15.29 -37.99 1.94
N GLN A 183 -15.53 -37.12 0.99
CA GLN A 183 -14.52 -36.69 0.04
C GLN A 183 -13.82 -35.39 0.53
N PRO A 184 -12.48 -35.33 0.53
CA PRO A 184 -11.74 -34.11 0.96
C PRO A 184 -12.14 -32.86 0.19
N LEU A 185 -12.47 -32.98 -1.10
CA LEU A 185 -12.92 -31.88 -1.96
C LEU A 185 -14.21 -31.21 -1.49
N PHE A 186 -15.09 -31.95 -0.76
CA PHE A 186 -16.31 -31.39 -0.19
C PHE A 186 -15.99 -30.27 0.82
N TYR A 187 -14.99 -30.49 1.67
CA TYR A 187 -14.57 -29.50 2.68
C TYR A 187 -13.85 -28.30 2.07
N ILE A 188 -13.29 -28.43 0.87
CA ILE A 188 -12.67 -27.31 0.14
C ILE A 188 -13.73 -26.47 -0.59
N ALA A 189 -14.88 -27.08 -0.93
CA ALA A 189 -15.99 -26.40 -1.62
C ALA A 189 -16.89 -25.59 -0.68
N LEU A 190 -16.86 -25.87 0.62
CA LEU A 190 -17.58 -25.15 1.68
C LEU A 190 -16.83 -23.87 2.03
#